data_f3a433dd940e9a3c54d23e97a3b58c5d
#
_entry.id   f3a433dd940e9a3c54d23e97a3b58c5d
#
_cell.length_a   1.000
_cell.length_b   1.000
_cell.length_c   1.000
_cell.angle_alpha   90.00
_cell.angle_beta   90.00
_cell.angle_gamma   90.00
#
_symmetry.space_group_name_H-M   'P 1'
#
loop_
_entity.id
_entity.type
_entity.pdbx_description
1 polymer ?
#
loop_
_entity_poly.entity_id
_entity_poly.type
_entity_poly.pdbx_seq_one_letter_code
_entity_poly.pdbx_strand_id
1 'polypeptide(L)'
;QPGRGDDQRRLGPPFLVDGQGKPTDESSYYLSVNRNKRSVALDISTPEGQKAVQKLAEKCDVFVENFKAGGLAKYGLDYVTISKINPRIIYCSISGFGQTGPRKHQMGYDTVMQAMCGLMSVTGKPDEEPGGGPLKVGLVMSDMMAGTYAALAIQAALYARDTRSTEGQYIDISMFDAQLAAMSHQASHY
;
A
#
# COMPACT_ATOMS: atom_id res chain seq x y z
N GLN A 1 -1.95 13.95 -6.78
CA GLN A 1 -1.11 15.08 -7.25
C GLN A 1 -2.04 16.22 -7.71
N PRO A 2 -1.79 17.46 -7.30
CA PRO A 2 -2.58 18.60 -7.78
C PRO A 2 -2.57 18.67 -9.31
N GLY A 3 -3.72 18.87 -9.94
CA GLY A 3 -3.88 19.03 -11.38
C GLY A 3 -3.81 17.75 -12.22
N ARG A 4 -3.19 16.66 -11.72
CA ARG A 4 -3.00 15.41 -12.48
C ARG A 4 -3.76 14.21 -11.89
N GLY A 5 -4.03 14.23 -10.61
CA GLY A 5 -4.67 13.13 -9.88
C GLY A 5 -3.73 11.93 -9.66
N ASP A 6 -4.33 10.77 -9.48
CA ASP A 6 -3.64 9.49 -9.31
C ASP A 6 -3.22 8.93 -10.67
N ASP A 7 -1.99 8.40 -10.77
CA ASP A 7 -1.48 7.80 -12.00
C ASP A 7 -2.27 6.55 -12.41
N GLN A 8 -2.92 5.86 -11.47
CA GLN A 8 -3.79 4.71 -11.74
C GLN A 8 -5.00 5.04 -12.62
N ARG A 9 -5.41 6.31 -12.70
CA ARG A 9 -6.47 6.73 -13.64
C ARG A 9 -6.13 6.37 -15.08
N ARG A 10 -4.85 6.34 -15.44
CA ARG A 10 -4.34 6.09 -16.78
C ARG A 10 -3.91 4.64 -17.04
N LEU A 11 -4.05 3.77 -16.05
CA LEU A 11 -3.75 2.34 -16.22
C LEU A 11 -4.93 1.62 -16.87
N GLY A 12 -4.88 1.48 -18.17
CA GLY A 12 -5.94 0.81 -18.95
C GLY A 12 -5.41 0.27 -20.26
N PRO A 13 -6.23 -0.28 -21.14
CA PRO A 13 -7.69 -0.36 -21.15
C PRO A 13 -8.26 -1.41 -20.15
N PRO A 14 -9.60 -1.41 -19.92
CA PRO A 14 -10.59 -0.48 -20.48
C PRO A 14 -10.70 0.83 -19.69
N PHE A 15 -11.13 1.87 -20.39
CA PHE A 15 -11.45 3.18 -19.81
C PHE A 15 -12.97 3.38 -19.76
N LEU A 16 -13.43 4.18 -18.80
CA LEU A 16 -14.81 4.62 -18.76
C LEU A 16 -15.15 5.38 -20.05
N VAL A 17 -16.34 5.19 -20.57
CA VAL A 17 -16.83 5.98 -21.70
C VAL A 17 -17.84 7.02 -21.20
N ASP A 18 -17.85 8.19 -21.81
CA ASP A 18 -18.84 9.23 -21.53
C ASP A 18 -20.20 8.89 -22.14
N GLY A 19 -21.18 9.75 -21.93
CA GLY A 19 -22.54 9.57 -22.48
C GLY A 19 -22.61 9.60 -24.01
N GLN A 20 -21.53 9.91 -24.71
CA GLN A 20 -21.40 9.90 -26.16
C GLN A 20 -20.55 8.70 -26.66
N GLY A 21 -20.15 7.81 -25.77
CA GLY A 21 -19.34 6.63 -26.10
C GLY A 21 -17.85 6.92 -26.29
N LYS A 22 -17.38 8.12 -25.94
CA LYS A 22 -15.95 8.49 -26.04
C LYS A 22 -15.21 8.06 -24.77
N PRO A 23 -14.02 7.41 -24.89
CA PRO A 23 -13.19 7.05 -23.74
C PRO A 23 -12.81 8.30 -22.94
N THR A 24 -12.88 8.18 -21.60
CA THR A 24 -12.42 9.17 -20.64
C THR A 24 -10.99 8.82 -20.16
N ASP A 25 -10.38 9.67 -19.31
CA ASP A 25 -9.09 9.41 -18.66
C ASP A 25 -9.24 8.57 -17.37
N GLU A 26 -10.39 7.89 -17.17
CA GLU A 26 -10.63 7.08 -15.97
C GLU A 26 -10.63 5.59 -16.30
N SER A 27 -9.62 4.89 -15.82
CA SER A 27 -9.51 3.44 -16.01
C SER A 27 -10.46 2.66 -15.10
N SER A 28 -10.90 1.51 -15.57
CA SER A 28 -11.67 0.56 -14.76
C SER A 28 -10.90 0.10 -13.52
N TYR A 29 -9.57 0.00 -13.62
CA TYR A 29 -8.69 -0.32 -12.49
C TYR A 29 -8.81 0.73 -11.39
N TYR A 30 -8.68 2.01 -11.72
CA TYR A 30 -8.83 3.10 -10.76
C TYR A 30 -10.21 3.06 -10.07
N LEU A 31 -11.27 2.83 -10.81
CA LEU A 31 -12.64 2.76 -10.27
C LEU A 31 -12.81 1.56 -9.32
N SER A 32 -12.23 0.40 -9.66
CA SER A 32 -12.38 -0.82 -8.86
C SER A 32 -11.79 -0.69 -7.45
N VAL A 33 -10.68 0.04 -7.30
CA VAL A 33 -9.95 0.18 -6.03
C VAL A 33 -10.27 1.47 -5.26
N ASN A 34 -11.06 2.38 -5.83
CA ASN A 34 -11.37 3.68 -5.21
C ASN A 34 -12.83 3.86 -4.81
N ARG A 35 -13.59 2.76 -4.69
CA ARG A 35 -14.98 2.80 -4.20
C ARG A 35 -15.05 3.36 -2.79
N ASN A 36 -16.09 4.14 -2.49
CA ASN A 36 -16.35 4.74 -1.17
C ASN A 36 -15.25 5.68 -0.67
N LYS A 37 -14.39 6.19 -1.55
CA LYS A 37 -13.33 7.13 -1.21
C LYS A 37 -13.73 8.56 -1.59
N ARG A 38 -13.37 9.50 -0.75
CA ARG A 38 -13.40 10.93 -1.07
C ARG A 38 -11.99 11.37 -1.46
N SER A 39 -11.87 12.13 -2.54
CA SER A 39 -10.58 12.61 -3.04
C SER A 39 -10.34 14.05 -2.61
N VAL A 40 -9.14 14.31 -2.09
CA VAL A 40 -8.68 15.67 -1.77
C VAL A 40 -7.30 15.86 -2.41
N ALA A 41 -7.15 16.91 -3.21
CA ALA A 41 -5.87 17.27 -3.81
C ALA A 41 -5.11 18.24 -2.89
N LEU A 42 -4.02 17.79 -2.30
CA LEU A 42 -3.16 18.59 -1.42
C LEU A 42 -1.70 18.47 -1.87
N ASP A 43 -1.00 19.59 -1.87
CA ASP A 43 0.45 19.59 -2.09
C ASP A 43 1.17 19.53 -0.73
N ILE A 44 1.57 18.35 -0.32
CA ILE A 44 2.28 18.11 0.94
C ILE A 44 3.72 18.66 0.95
N SER A 45 4.23 19.15 -0.17
CA SER A 45 5.52 19.86 -0.20
C SER A 45 5.42 21.27 0.38
N THR A 46 4.20 21.81 0.48
CA THR A 46 3.93 23.14 1.05
C THR A 46 3.53 23.06 2.53
N PRO A 47 3.85 24.09 3.33
CA PRO A 47 3.41 24.14 4.73
C PRO A 47 1.89 24.09 4.91
N GLU A 48 1.14 24.69 3.98
CA GLU A 48 -0.34 24.70 3.98
C GLU A 48 -0.89 23.28 3.74
N GLY A 49 -0.33 22.54 2.78
CA GLY A 49 -0.71 21.16 2.52
C GLY A 49 -0.40 20.24 3.70
N GLN A 50 0.78 20.41 4.34
CA GLN A 50 1.16 19.66 5.54
C GLN A 50 0.17 19.91 6.69
N LYS A 51 -0.12 21.19 6.99
CA LYS A 51 -1.10 21.56 8.01
C LYS A 51 -2.51 21.02 7.72
N ALA A 52 -2.92 21.00 6.46
CA ALA A 52 -4.21 20.44 6.07
C ALA A 52 -4.29 18.92 6.35
N VAL A 53 -3.22 18.16 6.04
CA VAL A 53 -3.15 16.73 6.37
C VAL A 53 -3.11 16.51 7.88
N GLN A 54 -2.34 17.30 8.64
CA GLN A 54 -2.30 17.22 10.10
C GLN A 54 -3.68 17.48 10.74
N LYS A 55 -4.43 18.46 10.25
CA LYS A 55 -5.82 18.71 10.69
C LYS A 55 -6.77 17.57 10.38
N LEU A 56 -6.58 16.87 9.27
CA LEU A 56 -7.35 15.65 8.99
C LEU A 56 -6.98 14.54 9.97
N ALA A 57 -5.68 14.35 10.24
CA ALA A 57 -5.18 13.35 11.16
C ALA A 57 -5.69 13.54 12.60
N GLU A 58 -5.92 14.80 13.06
CA GLU A 58 -6.53 15.08 14.37
C GLU A 58 -7.90 14.40 14.57
N LYS A 59 -8.63 14.17 13.48
CA LYS A 59 -10.02 13.68 13.49
C LYS A 59 -10.17 12.26 12.94
N CYS A 60 -9.11 11.69 12.42
CA CYS A 60 -9.13 10.35 11.85
C CYS A 60 -8.74 9.30 12.89
N ASP A 61 -9.34 8.12 12.79
CA ASP A 61 -8.94 6.95 13.58
C ASP A 61 -7.71 6.27 13.02
N VAL A 62 -7.53 6.32 11.69
CA VAL A 62 -6.49 5.61 10.97
C VAL A 62 -5.81 6.53 9.97
N PHE A 63 -4.50 6.46 9.92
CA PHE A 63 -3.66 7.10 8.90
C PHE A 63 -2.88 6.02 8.16
N VAL A 64 -3.11 5.91 6.85
CA VAL A 64 -2.41 4.92 6.00
C VAL A 64 -1.56 5.66 4.98
N GLU A 65 -0.32 5.21 4.81
CA GLU A 65 0.58 5.77 3.81
C GLU A 65 1.38 4.66 3.09
N ASN A 66 1.79 4.97 1.86
CA ASN A 66 2.61 4.07 1.05
C ASN A 66 3.75 4.86 0.37
N PHE A 67 4.47 5.64 1.16
CA PHE A 67 5.66 6.35 0.72
C PHE A 67 6.92 5.49 0.97
N LYS A 68 8.05 5.91 0.41
CA LYS A 68 9.35 5.31 0.76
C LYS A 68 9.61 5.45 2.25
N ALA A 69 10.24 4.44 2.85
CA ALA A 69 10.59 4.44 4.26
C ALA A 69 11.21 5.77 4.70
N GLY A 70 10.62 6.38 5.72
CA GLY A 70 11.01 7.69 6.25
C GLY A 70 10.67 8.89 5.36
N GLY A 71 10.01 8.69 4.21
CA GLY A 71 9.76 9.75 3.22
C GLY A 71 8.84 10.87 3.69
N LEU A 72 7.97 10.59 4.64
CA LEU A 72 7.03 11.57 5.21
C LEU A 72 7.62 12.41 6.36
N ALA A 73 8.75 12.01 6.94
CA ALA A 73 9.37 12.71 8.07
C ALA A 73 9.71 14.18 7.75
N LYS A 74 10.24 14.45 6.56
CA LYS A 74 10.56 15.81 6.12
C LYS A 74 9.35 16.73 5.95
N TYR A 75 8.15 16.16 5.92
CA TYR A 75 6.89 16.90 5.80
C TYR A 75 6.14 16.99 7.14
N GLY A 76 6.70 16.43 8.23
CA GLY A 76 6.01 16.37 9.52
C GLY A 76 4.74 15.53 9.48
N LEU A 77 4.71 14.49 8.65
CA LEU A 77 3.59 13.57 8.46
C LEU A 77 3.94 12.13 8.82
N ASP A 78 5.10 11.91 9.44
CA ASP A 78 5.52 10.61 9.97
C ASP A 78 4.78 10.26 11.27
N TYR A 79 4.88 9.00 11.67
CA TYR A 79 4.22 8.53 12.90
C TYR A 79 4.59 9.35 14.13
N VAL A 80 5.88 9.69 14.31
CA VAL A 80 6.35 10.43 15.49
C VAL A 80 5.69 11.80 15.60
N THR A 81 5.43 12.45 14.48
CA THR A 81 4.77 13.76 14.45
C THR A 81 3.25 13.61 14.59
N ILE A 82 2.64 12.71 13.82
CA ILE A 82 1.19 12.53 13.79
C ILE A 82 0.65 11.97 15.11
N SER A 83 1.38 11.06 15.78
CA SER A 83 0.97 10.53 17.09
C SER A 83 0.97 11.56 18.21
N LYS A 84 1.79 12.61 18.11
CA LYS A 84 1.74 13.75 19.05
C LYS A 84 0.50 14.61 18.83
N ILE A 85 0.01 14.72 17.59
CA ILE A 85 -1.19 15.47 17.23
C ILE A 85 -2.43 14.66 17.63
N ASN A 86 -2.43 13.36 17.36
CA ASN A 86 -3.52 12.45 17.73
C ASN A 86 -2.93 11.17 18.37
N PRO A 87 -2.83 11.12 19.71
CA PRO A 87 -2.29 9.95 20.42
C PRO A 87 -3.11 8.66 20.23
N ARG A 88 -4.34 8.76 19.75
CA ARG A 88 -5.21 7.61 19.48
C ARG A 88 -5.11 7.05 18.07
N ILE A 89 -4.32 7.67 17.20
CA ILE A 89 -4.27 7.29 15.79
C ILE A 89 -3.62 5.91 15.57
N ILE A 90 -4.22 5.10 14.73
CA ILE A 90 -3.58 3.91 14.18
C ILE A 90 -2.86 4.35 12.90
N TYR A 91 -1.54 4.36 12.95
CA TYR A 91 -0.71 4.77 11.81
C TYR A 91 -0.15 3.54 11.11
N CYS A 92 -0.48 3.34 9.84
CA CYS A 92 -0.05 2.20 9.05
C CYS A 92 0.82 2.66 7.87
N SER A 93 2.10 2.25 7.88
CA SER A 93 3.02 2.40 6.75
C SER A 93 3.07 1.10 5.96
N ILE A 94 2.87 1.18 4.65
CA ILE A 94 3.03 0.06 3.73
C ILE A 94 4.21 0.39 2.82
N SER A 95 5.22 -0.48 2.75
CA SER A 95 6.38 -0.25 1.88
C SER A 95 6.92 -1.57 1.33
N GLY A 96 7.86 -1.51 0.38
CA GLY A 96 8.40 -2.72 -0.24
C GLY A 96 9.05 -3.68 0.77
N PHE A 97 9.88 -3.15 1.67
CA PHE A 97 10.70 -3.94 2.59
C PHE A 97 10.55 -3.52 4.05
N GLY A 98 9.49 -2.80 4.41
CA GLY A 98 9.28 -2.28 5.75
C GLY A 98 10.10 -1.02 6.04
N GLN A 99 9.92 -0.49 7.25
CA GLN A 99 10.58 0.74 7.72
C GLN A 99 11.94 0.46 8.39
N THR A 100 12.24 -0.81 8.63
CA THR A 100 13.47 -1.28 9.27
C THR A 100 14.25 -2.21 8.35
N GLY A 101 15.40 -2.68 8.78
CA GLY A 101 16.21 -3.63 8.02
C GLY A 101 17.06 -3.02 6.90
N PRO A 102 17.93 -3.84 6.28
CA PRO A 102 18.95 -3.37 5.33
C PRO A 102 18.37 -2.91 3.99
N ARG A 103 17.19 -3.37 3.61
CA ARG A 103 16.54 -3.06 2.33
C ARG A 103 15.47 -1.98 2.41
N LYS A 104 15.25 -1.34 3.55
CA LYS A 104 14.18 -0.35 3.76
C LYS A 104 14.17 0.81 2.76
N HIS A 105 15.30 1.14 2.16
CA HIS A 105 15.41 2.22 1.17
C HIS A 105 15.14 1.77 -0.27
N GLN A 106 15.01 0.46 -0.50
CA GLN A 106 14.70 -0.07 -1.82
C GLN A 106 13.21 0.10 -2.12
N MET A 107 12.92 0.38 -3.39
CA MET A 107 11.53 0.40 -3.86
C MET A 107 11.03 -1.03 -4.05
N GLY A 108 9.79 -1.27 -3.64
CA GLY A 108 9.09 -2.51 -3.88
C GLY A 108 7.91 -2.30 -4.82
N TYR A 109 7.94 -3.03 -5.93
CA TYR A 109 6.79 -3.15 -6.81
C TYR A 109 6.32 -4.61 -6.79
N ASP A 110 5.04 -4.84 -6.99
CA ASP A 110 4.43 -6.18 -6.98
C ASP A 110 5.26 -7.23 -7.75
N THR A 111 5.63 -6.92 -8.98
CA THR A 111 6.41 -7.84 -9.83
C THR A 111 7.78 -8.18 -9.21
N VAL A 112 8.44 -7.20 -8.60
CA VAL A 112 9.73 -7.43 -7.93
C VAL A 112 9.55 -8.31 -6.70
N MET A 113 8.48 -8.09 -5.93
CA MET A 113 8.17 -8.91 -4.76
C MET A 113 7.82 -10.35 -5.15
N GLN A 114 7.02 -10.55 -6.19
CA GLN A 114 6.70 -11.88 -6.71
C GLN A 114 7.95 -12.67 -7.11
N ALA A 115 8.91 -11.99 -7.75
CA ALA A 115 10.18 -12.61 -8.14
C ALA A 115 11.05 -12.93 -6.90
N MET A 116 11.25 -11.95 -6.02
CA MET A 116 12.17 -12.07 -4.88
C MET A 116 11.67 -13.04 -3.80
N CYS A 117 10.34 -13.15 -3.61
CA CYS A 117 9.75 -14.10 -2.67
C CYS A 117 9.59 -15.51 -3.24
N GLY A 118 9.99 -15.76 -4.49
CA GLY A 118 9.93 -17.07 -5.09
C GLY A 118 8.56 -17.46 -5.67
N LEU A 119 7.54 -16.59 -5.64
CA LEU A 119 6.22 -16.89 -6.18
C LEU A 119 6.29 -17.26 -7.67
N MET A 120 7.12 -16.57 -8.43
CA MET A 120 7.28 -16.85 -9.86
C MET A 120 7.87 -18.24 -10.14
N SER A 121 8.77 -18.72 -9.28
CA SER A 121 9.40 -20.04 -9.45
C SER A 121 8.46 -21.21 -9.19
N VAL A 122 7.41 -21.00 -8.39
CA VAL A 122 6.40 -22.02 -8.11
C VAL A 122 5.14 -21.91 -8.99
N THR A 123 5.10 -20.89 -9.86
CA THR A 123 3.95 -20.63 -10.73
C THR A 123 4.24 -21.02 -12.19
N GLY A 124 5.50 -21.12 -12.57
CA GLY A 124 5.93 -21.46 -13.92
C GLY A 124 5.82 -22.93 -14.25
N LYS A 125 6.24 -23.27 -15.46
CA LYS A 125 6.43 -24.66 -15.91
C LYS A 125 7.87 -25.11 -15.62
N PRO A 126 8.12 -26.44 -15.57
CA PRO A 126 9.49 -26.96 -15.55
C PRO A 126 10.35 -26.37 -16.68
N ASP A 127 11.63 -26.14 -16.39
CA ASP A 127 12.56 -25.47 -17.33
C ASP A 127 12.73 -26.24 -18.66
N GLU A 128 12.53 -27.56 -18.63
CA GLU A 128 12.68 -28.44 -19.79
C GLU A 128 11.46 -28.42 -20.73
N GLU A 129 10.34 -27.83 -20.30
CA GLU A 129 9.14 -27.74 -21.13
C GLU A 129 9.17 -26.47 -22.03
N PRO A 130 8.52 -26.53 -23.21
CA PRO A 130 8.38 -25.34 -24.05
C PRO A 130 7.66 -24.20 -23.30
N GLY A 131 8.34 -23.06 -23.17
CA GLY A 131 7.88 -21.92 -22.35
C GLY A 131 8.08 -22.14 -20.87
N GLY A 132 9.00 -23.02 -20.45
CA GLY A 132 9.42 -23.24 -19.08
C GLY A 132 10.08 -22.03 -18.43
N GLY A 133 10.20 -22.09 -17.11
CA GLY A 133 10.79 -21.06 -16.28
C GLY A 133 9.80 -20.29 -15.40
N PRO A 134 10.30 -19.40 -14.56
CA PRO A 134 9.49 -18.63 -13.61
C PRO A 134 8.44 -17.76 -14.31
N LEU A 135 7.21 -17.79 -13.83
CA LEU A 135 6.10 -17.06 -14.42
C LEU A 135 5.43 -16.14 -13.39
N LYS A 136 5.24 -14.88 -13.76
CA LYS A 136 4.48 -13.92 -12.95
C LYS A 136 3.00 -14.33 -12.87
N VAL A 137 2.44 -14.31 -11.66
CA VAL A 137 0.99 -14.43 -11.48
C VAL A 137 0.29 -13.21 -12.11
N GLY A 138 -0.81 -13.44 -12.79
CA GLY A 138 -1.56 -12.38 -13.48
C GLY A 138 -2.16 -11.30 -12.57
N LEU A 139 -2.27 -11.59 -11.27
CA LEU A 139 -2.75 -10.65 -10.26
C LEU A 139 -1.58 -9.92 -9.58
N VAL A 140 -1.86 -8.76 -8.98
CA VAL A 140 -0.91 -8.00 -8.15
C VAL A 140 -0.88 -8.60 -6.73
N MET A 141 -0.38 -9.82 -6.62
CA MET A 141 -0.50 -10.63 -5.40
C MET A 141 0.17 -10.01 -4.18
N SER A 142 1.36 -9.43 -4.35
CA SER A 142 2.09 -8.83 -3.24
C SER A 142 1.37 -7.58 -2.69
N ASP A 143 0.82 -6.76 -3.59
CA ASP A 143 0.01 -5.60 -3.21
C ASP A 143 -1.26 -6.03 -2.46
N MET A 144 -1.96 -7.06 -2.97
CA MET A 144 -3.17 -7.59 -2.34
C MET A 144 -2.88 -8.20 -0.96
N MET A 145 -1.80 -8.97 -0.82
CA MET A 145 -1.39 -9.52 0.47
C MET A 145 -1.06 -8.41 1.46
N ALA A 146 -0.22 -7.45 1.08
CA ALA A 146 0.12 -6.31 1.94
C ALA A 146 -1.12 -5.51 2.36
N GLY A 147 -2.03 -5.22 1.44
CA GLY A 147 -3.28 -4.54 1.74
C GLY A 147 -4.19 -5.33 2.70
N THR A 148 -4.27 -6.64 2.52
CA THR A 148 -5.06 -7.54 3.40
C THR A 148 -4.46 -7.61 4.80
N TYR A 149 -3.15 -7.82 4.93
CA TYR A 149 -2.48 -7.80 6.24
C TYR A 149 -2.57 -6.44 6.92
N ALA A 150 -2.45 -5.34 6.16
CA ALA A 150 -2.65 -4.00 6.69
C ALA A 150 -4.06 -3.83 7.26
N ALA A 151 -5.09 -4.24 6.52
CA ALA A 151 -6.48 -4.16 6.98
C ALA A 151 -6.72 -4.99 8.25
N LEU A 152 -6.19 -6.21 8.33
CA LEU A 152 -6.28 -7.06 9.52
C LEU A 152 -5.56 -6.43 10.72
N ALA A 153 -4.34 -5.94 10.53
CA ALA A 153 -3.56 -5.31 11.58
C ALA A 153 -4.23 -4.02 12.10
N ILE A 154 -4.78 -3.20 11.18
CA ILE A 154 -5.55 -2.00 11.54
C ILE A 154 -6.77 -2.37 12.37
N GLN A 155 -7.55 -3.38 11.97
CA GLN A 155 -8.72 -3.82 12.73
C GLN A 155 -8.34 -4.34 14.12
N ALA A 156 -7.27 -5.14 14.23
CA ALA A 156 -6.77 -5.62 15.52
C ALA A 156 -6.30 -4.46 16.42
N ALA A 157 -5.62 -3.47 15.86
CA ALA A 157 -5.14 -2.30 16.58
C ALA A 157 -6.31 -1.40 17.06
N LEU A 158 -7.33 -1.19 16.22
CA LEU A 158 -8.55 -0.47 16.57
C LEU A 158 -9.28 -1.18 17.73
N TYR A 159 -9.44 -2.50 17.62
CA TYR A 159 -10.05 -3.29 18.69
C TYR A 159 -9.25 -3.19 20.00
N ALA A 160 -7.93 -3.33 19.95
CA ALA A 160 -7.07 -3.22 21.12
C ALA A 160 -7.14 -1.81 21.76
N ARG A 161 -7.11 -0.76 20.93
CA ARG A 161 -7.27 0.63 21.37
C ARG A 161 -8.58 0.87 22.09
N ASP A 162 -9.68 0.35 21.56
CA ASP A 162 -11.01 0.65 22.07
C ASP A 162 -11.42 -0.26 23.25
N THR A 163 -10.74 -1.41 23.47
CA THR A 163 -11.07 -2.36 24.54
C THR A 163 -10.02 -2.49 25.64
N ARG A 164 -8.75 -2.21 25.38
CA ARG A 164 -7.63 -2.49 26.29
C ARG A 164 -6.70 -1.31 26.53
N SER A 165 -6.61 -0.39 25.59
CA SER A 165 -5.71 0.76 25.61
C SER A 165 -6.48 1.99 25.16
N THR A 166 -6.04 3.17 25.54
CA THR A 166 -6.57 4.42 25.00
C THR A 166 -5.67 5.01 23.92
N GLU A 167 -4.52 4.40 23.69
CA GLU A 167 -3.50 4.88 22.76
C GLU A 167 -3.56 4.16 21.42
N GLY A 168 -3.16 4.88 20.37
CA GLY A 168 -2.99 4.35 19.04
C GLY A 168 -1.72 3.50 18.92
N GLN A 169 -1.47 2.98 17.72
CA GLN A 169 -0.32 2.12 17.44
C GLN A 169 0.28 2.43 16.07
N TYR A 170 1.57 2.14 15.94
CA TYR A 170 2.26 2.11 14.66
C TYR A 170 2.26 0.70 14.08
N ILE A 171 1.89 0.59 12.81
CA ILE A 171 1.89 -0.64 12.04
C ILE A 171 2.84 -0.46 10.85
N ASP A 172 3.81 -1.36 10.74
CA ASP A 172 4.75 -1.44 9.62
C ASP A 172 4.44 -2.69 8.79
N ILE A 173 4.02 -2.51 7.55
CA ILE A 173 3.71 -3.59 6.61
C ILE A 173 4.75 -3.58 5.50
N SER A 174 5.54 -4.66 5.46
CA SER A 174 6.45 -4.96 4.37
C SER A 174 5.73 -5.82 3.32
N MET A 175 5.70 -5.38 2.06
CA MET A 175 5.15 -6.18 0.96
C MET A 175 5.91 -7.51 0.79
N PHE A 176 7.24 -7.48 0.99
CA PHE A 176 8.09 -8.65 0.94
C PHE A 176 7.67 -9.68 2.00
N ASP A 177 7.54 -9.26 3.26
CA ASP A 177 7.20 -10.15 4.38
C ASP A 177 5.76 -10.67 4.24
N ALA A 178 4.82 -9.82 3.80
CA ALA A 178 3.44 -10.22 3.56
C ALA A 178 3.34 -11.29 2.45
N GLN A 179 4.08 -11.13 1.35
CA GLN A 179 4.13 -12.12 0.28
C GLN A 179 4.82 -13.40 0.75
N LEU A 180 5.92 -13.30 1.50
CA LEU A 180 6.64 -14.46 2.02
C LEU A 180 5.77 -15.25 3.01
N ALA A 181 5.03 -14.57 3.87
CA ALA A 181 4.08 -15.21 4.78
C ALA A 181 2.99 -16.00 4.04
N ALA A 182 2.50 -15.47 2.91
CA ALA A 182 1.53 -16.17 2.07
C ALA A 182 2.13 -17.43 1.40
N MET A 183 3.45 -17.51 1.29
CA MET A 183 4.18 -18.64 0.73
C MET A 183 4.71 -19.63 1.77
N SER A 184 4.29 -19.50 3.04
CA SER A 184 4.82 -20.31 4.16
C SER A 184 4.81 -21.82 3.88
N HIS A 185 3.75 -22.33 3.24
CA HIS A 185 3.64 -23.72 2.84
C HIS A 185 4.74 -24.11 1.84
N GLN A 186 4.95 -23.33 0.80
CA GLN A 186 5.98 -23.59 -0.20
C GLN A 186 7.38 -23.47 0.40
N ALA A 187 7.63 -22.45 1.22
CA ALA A 187 8.91 -22.24 1.89
C ALA A 187 9.28 -23.38 2.86
N SER A 188 8.31 -24.13 3.38
CA SER A 188 8.55 -25.28 4.26
C SER A 188 8.95 -26.56 3.51
N HIS A 189 8.87 -26.58 2.19
CA HIS A 189 9.26 -27.70 1.35
C HIS A 189 10.71 -27.62 0.86
N TYR A 190 11.40 -26.53 1.13
CA TYR A 190 12.80 -26.29 0.87
C TYR A 190 13.56 -26.22 2.21
#